data_156c2c3963cb78e65522db90ce7e5bf1
#
_entry.id   156c2c3963cb78e65522db90ce7e5bf1
#
_cell.length_a   1.000
_cell.length_b   1.000
_cell.length_c   1.000
_cell.angle_alpha   90.00
_cell.angle_beta   90.00
_cell.angle_gamma   90.00
#
_symmetry.space_group_name_H-M   'P 1'
#
loop_
_entity.id
_entity.type
_entity.pdbx_description
1 polymer ?
#
loop_
_entity_poly.entity_id
_entity_poly.type
_entity_poly.pdbx_seq_one_letter_code
_entity_poly.pdbx_strand_id
1 'polypeptide(L)'
;MTTTTNAKRAKRPLELSTRLAGYILKNKLKGRKKFPLVTMLEPLEMCNLACIGCGRIREYKPVLDKMMPVEEALAAVRESGAPIVSIAGGEPTIHPRIDEIINKLIEEKYFVYCCTNGLLLDRVMNKVPPSKYLCWVVHMDGMEEKHDESVDRKGVFTKAVGAIQSALDRGYRVCTNSTVFRTSDVEDLSEMFRDRKSVV
;
A
#
# COMPACT_ATOMS: atom_id res chain seq x y z
N MET A 1 -1.19 31.99 -0.48
CA MET A 1 -2.44 31.77 0.33
C MET A 1 -2.50 30.29 0.64
N THR A 2 -2.04 29.90 1.83
CA THR A 2 -2.01 28.53 2.30
C THR A 2 -3.39 28.17 2.81
N THR A 3 -4.18 27.48 2.02
CA THR A 3 -5.42 26.85 2.46
C THR A 3 -5.05 25.65 3.34
N THR A 4 -5.04 25.85 4.63
CA THR A 4 -4.92 24.80 5.64
C THR A 4 -6.23 23.98 5.60
N THR A 5 -6.31 23.00 4.73
CA THR A 5 -7.35 21.98 4.80
C THR A 5 -7.06 21.12 6.03
N ASN A 6 -7.97 21.21 7.00
CA ASN A 6 -7.95 20.39 8.23
C ASN A 6 -8.28 18.94 7.87
N ALA A 7 -7.34 18.25 7.22
CA ALA A 7 -7.47 16.84 6.88
C ALA A 7 -7.49 16.06 8.21
N LYS A 8 -8.66 15.49 8.54
CA LYS A 8 -8.79 14.61 9.70
C LYS A 8 -7.87 13.42 9.50
N ARG A 9 -6.82 13.31 10.33
CA ARG A 9 -5.91 12.17 10.39
C ARG A 9 -6.71 10.86 10.25
N ALA A 10 -6.32 10.02 9.32
CA ALA A 10 -6.91 8.69 9.16
C ALA A 10 -6.63 7.85 10.41
N LYS A 11 -7.56 7.88 11.37
CA LYS A 11 -7.42 7.10 12.60
C LYS A 11 -7.45 5.61 12.26
N ARG A 12 -6.53 4.84 12.85
CA ARG A 12 -6.57 3.37 12.77
C ARG A 12 -7.95 2.91 13.25
N PRO A 13 -8.67 2.06 12.48
CA PRO A 13 -9.96 1.57 12.93
C PRO A 13 -9.83 0.82 14.26
N LEU A 14 -10.64 1.16 15.26
CA LEU A 14 -10.66 0.46 16.54
C LEU A 14 -10.90 -1.04 16.34
N GLU A 15 -11.74 -1.38 15.36
CA GLU A 15 -12.02 -2.77 14.96
C GLU A 15 -10.77 -3.56 14.54
N LEU A 16 -9.80 -2.94 13.88
CA LEU A 16 -8.53 -3.59 13.56
C LEU A 16 -7.80 -4.00 14.85
N SER A 17 -7.72 -3.11 15.82
CA SER A 17 -7.02 -3.38 17.07
C SER A 17 -7.71 -4.47 17.89
N THR A 18 -9.03 -4.43 18.00
CA THR A 18 -9.82 -5.44 18.74
C THR A 18 -9.77 -6.81 18.04
N ARG A 19 -9.90 -6.83 16.70
CA ARG A 19 -9.83 -8.06 15.93
C ARG A 19 -8.44 -8.71 16.00
N LEU A 20 -7.39 -7.89 15.93
CA LEU A 20 -6.01 -8.37 16.05
C LEU A 20 -5.73 -8.94 17.46
N ALA A 21 -6.16 -8.24 18.51
CA ALA A 21 -6.04 -8.73 19.88
C ALA A 21 -6.78 -10.06 20.07
N GLY A 22 -8.02 -10.17 19.59
CA GLY A 22 -8.80 -11.41 19.64
C GLY A 22 -8.15 -12.55 18.85
N TYR A 23 -7.59 -12.25 17.67
CA TYR A 23 -6.88 -13.23 16.85
C TYR A 23 -5.61 -13.75 17.57
N ILE A 24 -4.82 -12.86 18.15
CA ILE A 24 -3.62 -13.23 18.91
C ILE A 24 -4.01 -14.10 20.12
N LEU A 25 -5.00 -13.67 20.90
CA LEU A 25 -5.46 -14.43 22.06
C LEU A 25 -5.95 -15.82 21.67
N LYS A 26 -6.78 -15.94 20.62
CA LYS A 26 -7.28 -17.21 20.10
C LYS A 26 -6.14 -18.17 19.71
N ASN A 27 -5.11 -17.68 19.03
CA ASN A 27 -3.97 -18.51 18.63
C ASN A 27 -3.12 -18.94 19.83
N LYS A 28 -2.90 -18.05 20.81
CA LYS A 28 -2.19 -18.39 22.05
C LYS A 28 -2.97 -19.43 22.88
N LEU A 29 -4.27 -19.31 23.02
CA LEU A 29 -5.12 -20.29 23.71
C LEU A 29 -5.09 -21.67 23.03
N LYS A 30 -4.89 -21.72 21.70
CA LYS A 30 -4.68 -22.96 20.95
C LYS A 30 -3.24 -23.51 21.04
N GLY A 31 -2.38 -22.93 21.87
CA GLY A 31 -0.98 -23.34 22.03
C GLY A 31 -0.08 -23.03 20.84
N ARG A 32 -0.54 -22.23 19.87
CA ARG A 32 0.26 -21.88 18.70
C ARG A 32 1.37 -20.90 19.09
N LYS A 33 2.62 -21.29 18.93
CA LYS A 33 3.79 -20.45 19.21
C LYS A 33 4.09 -19.46 18.09
N LYS A 34 3.75 -19.82 16.83
CA LYS A 34 3.95 -18.99 15.63
C LYS A 34 2.66 -18.98 14.80
N PHE A 35 2.24 -17.82 14.35
CA PHE A 35 1.10 -17.62 13.47
C PHE A 35 1.24 -16.29 12.75
N PRO A 36 0.77 -16.17 11.49
CA PRO A 36 0.91 -14.94 10.72
C PRO A 36 -0.05 -13.86 11.23
N LEU A 37 0.42 -12.61 11.28
CA LEU A 37 -0.43 -11.43 11.54
C LEU A 37 -0.81 -10.72 10.24
N VAL A 38 0.08 -10.79 9.25
CA VAL A 38 -0.04 -10.17 7.94
C VAL A 38 0.30 -11.20 6.88
N THR A 39 -0.52 -11.26 5.84
CA THR A 39 -0.17 -11.93 4.58
C THR A 39 0.39 -10.90 3.63
N MET A 40 1.60 -11.13 3.13
CA MET A 40 2.13 -10.39 1.99
C MET A 40 1.63 -11.07 0.72
N LEU A 41 0.81 -10.38 -0.06
CA LEU A 41 0.28 -10.85 -1.33
C LEU A 41 0.93 -10.07 -2.46
N GLU A 42 1.58 -10.77 -3.35
CA GLU A 42 2.29 -10.20 -4.50
C GLU A 42 1.69 -10.75 -5.79
N PRO A 43 0.57 -10.14 -6.28
CA PRO A 43 -0.19 -10.71 -7.38
C PRO A 43 0.50 -10.57 -8.74
N LEU A 44 1.58 -9.77 -8.83
CA LEU A 44 2.42 -9.65 -10.02
C LEU A 44 3.79 -9.08 -9.67
N GLU A 45 4.77 -9.34 -10.54
CA GLU A 45 6.13 -8.82 -10.44
C GLU A 45 6.36 -7.57 -11.32
N MET A 46 5.50 -7.36 -12.32
CA MET A 46 5.59 -6.21 -13.24
C MET A 46 5.42 -4.88 -12.51
N CYS A 47 6.23 -3.89 -12.89
CA CYS A 47 6.13 -2.52 -12.42
C CYS A 47 6.28 -1.54 -13.59
N ASN A 48 5.66 -0.37 -13.48
CA ASN A 48 5.79 0.74 -14.43
C ASN A 48 6.88 1.74 -14.04
N LEU A 49 7.68 1.43 -13.00
CA LEU A 49 8.86 2.18 -12.57
C LEU A 49 10.07 1.23 -12.47
N ALA A 50 11.27 1.83 -12.49
CA ALA A 50 12.55 1.13 -12.36
C ALA A 50 13.39 1.72 -11.21
N CYS A 51 12.79 1.83 -10.02
CA CYS A 51 13.42 2.47 -8.85
C CYS A 51 14.84 1.96 -8.59
N ILE A 52 15.75 2.86 -8.27
CA ILE A 52 17.19 2.58 -8.12
C ILE A 52 17.46 1.50 -7.06
N GLY A 53 16.73 1.54 -5.95
CA GLY A 53 16.86 0.59 -4.83
C GLY A 53 16.03 -0.70 -4.96
N CYS A 54 15.28 -0.89 -6.07
CA CYS A 54 14.39 -2.01 -6.23
C CYS A 54 15.14 -3.24 -6.77
N GLY A 55 15.29 -4.28 -5.95
CA GLY A 55 15.86 -5.58 -6.36
C GLY A 55 14.95 -6.34 -7.33
N ARG A 56 13.64 -6.17 -7.24
CA ARG A 56 12.64 -6.92 -8.01
C ARG A 56 12.84 -6.90 -9.52
N ILE A 57 12.95 -5.72 -10.10
CA ILE A 57 13.10 -5.58 -11.57
C ILE A 57 14.37 -6.26 -12.08
N ARG A 58 15.41 -6.34 -11.25
CA ARG A 58 16.69 -6.95 -11.60
C ARG A 58 16.67 -8.47 -11.43
N GLU A 59 16.07 -8.95 -10.32
CA GLU A 59 16.12 -10.36 -9.92
C GLU A 59 15.00 -11.19 -10.54
N TYR A 60 13.83 -10.60 -10.82
CA TYR A 60 12.63 -11.30 -11.28
C TYR A 60 12.34 -11.17 -12.78
N LYS A 61 13.30 -10.68 -13.58
CA LYS A 61 13.15 -10.54 -15.04
C LYS A 61 12.43 -11.71 -15.74
N PRO A 62 12.73 -12.98 -15.42
CA PRO A 62 12.11 -14.13 -16.11
C PRO A 62 10.62 -14.34 -15.80
N VAL A 63 10.09 -13.66 -14.80
CA VAL A 63 8.71 -13.85 -14.30
C VAL A 63 7.91 -12.55 -14.21
N LEU A 64 8.41 -11.45 -14.77
CA LEU A 64 7.76 -10.16 -14.72
C LEU A 64 6.36 -10.13 -15.35
N ASP A 65 6.11 -10.99 -16.34
CA ASP A 65 4.84 -11.15 -17.05
C ASP A 65 3.82 -12.03 -16.30
N LYS A 66 4.27 -12.74 -15.26
CA LYS A 66 3.39 -13.60 -14.49
C LYS A 66 2.46 -12.78 -13.61
N MET A 67 1.19 -13.15 -13.67
CA MET A 67 0.13 -12.56 -12.86
C MET A 67 -0.64 -13.66 -12.16
N MET A 68 -0.85 -13.51 -10.86
CA MET A 68 -1.60 -14.45 -10.06
C MET A 68 -3.11 -14.31 -10.35
N PRO A 69 -3.83 -15.36 -10.71
CA PRO A 69 -5.28 -15.31 -10.87
C PRO A 69 -5.98 -14.88 -9.57
N VAL A 70 -7.14 -14.23 -9.68
CA VAL A 70 -7.91 -13.75 -8.53
C VAL A 70 -8.20 -14.86 -7.53
N GLU A 71 -8.63 -16.02 -8.02
CA GLU A 71 -9.00 -17.17 -7.21
C GLU A 71 -7.80 -17.73 -6.43
N GLU A 72 -6.62 -17.74 -7.05
CA GLU A 72 -5.37 -18.16 -6.40
C GLU A 72 -4.94 -17.16 -5.32
N ALA A 73 -5.02 -15.85 -5.61
CA ALA A 73 -4.73 -14.79 -4.66
C ALA A 73 -5.62 -14.89 -3.42
N LEU A 74 -6.92 -15.10 -3.60
CA LEU A 74 -7.87 -15.24 -2.50
C LEU A 74 -7.64 -16.54 -1.72
N ALA A 75 -7.35 -17.66 -2.41
CA ALA A 75 -7.05 -18.94 -1.77
C ALA A 75 -5.80 -18.83 -0.87
N ALA A 76 -4.72 -18.23 -1.36
CA ALA A 76 -3.49 -18.01 -0.59
C ALA A 76 -3.73 -17.16 0.67
N VAL A 77 -4.54 -16.10 0.56
CA VAL A 77 -4.90 -15.28 1.72
C VAL A 77 -5.70 -16.07 2.75
N ARG A 78 -6.70 -16.83 2.31
CA ARG A 78 -7.53 -17.66 3.21
C ARG A 78 -6.71 -18.75 3.90
N GLU A 79 -5.80 -19.40 3.17
CA GLU A 79 -4.89 -20.41 3.71
C GLU A 79 -3.97 -19.84 4.80
N SER A 80 -3.46 -18.64 4.61
CA SER A 80 -2.62 -17.98 5.62
C SER A 80 -3.34 -17.75 6.94
N GLY A 81 -4.64 -17.46 6.88
CA GLY A 81 -5.50 -17.14 8.02
C GLY A 81 -5.14 -15.85 8.75
N ALA A 82 -4.24 -15.02 8.22
CA ALA A 82 -3.89 -13.73 8.81
C ALA A 82 -5.02 -12.71 8.65
N PRO A 83 -5.30 -11.85 9.64
CA PRO A 83 -6.37 -10.87 9.57
C PRO A 83 -6.05 -9.64 8.71
N ILE A 84 -4.80 -9.44 8.36
CA ILE A 84 -4.29 -8.30 7.57
C ILE A 84 -3.68 -8.83 6.28
N VAL A 85 -3.94 -8.14 5.18
CA VAL A 85 -3.33 -8.41 3.87
C VAL A 85 -2.59 -7.17 3.41
N SER A 86 -1.30 -7.30 3.14
CA SER A 86 -0.49 -6.29 2.47
C SER A 86 -0.32 -6.70 1.02
N ILE A 87 -0.96 -5.98 0.11
CA ILE A 87 -0.79 -6.21 -1.33
C ILE A 87 0.40 -5.39 -1.79
N ALA A 88 1.38 -6.08 -2.34
CA ALA A 88 2.65 -5.51 -2.84
C ALA A 88 3.03 -6.18 -4.18
N GLY A 89 4.30 -6.37 -4.41
CA GLY A 89 4.82 -6.96 -5.63
C GLY A 89 5.57 -5.92 -6.46
N GLY A 90 5.40 -5.94 -7.78
CA GLY A 90 5.81 -4.82 -8.64
C GLY A 90 4.93 -3.60 -8.38
N GLU A 91 4.01 -3.31 -9.29
CA GLU A 91 2.96 -2.29 -9.05
C GLU A 91 1.58 -2.96 -9.10
N PRO A 92 0.94 -3.20 -7.96
CA PRO A 92 -0.34 -3.91 -7.91
C PRO A 92 -1.44 -3.30 -8.78
N THR A 93 -1.44 -1.98 -8.95
CA THR A 93 -2.45 -1.29 -9.76
C THR A 93 -2.33 -1.58 -11.26
N ILE A 94 -1.27 -2.26 -11.72
CA ILE A 94 -1.15 -2.75 -13.10
C ILE A 94 -1.98 -4.00 -13.32
N HIS A 95 -2.17 -4.83 -12.28
CA HIS A 95 -2.92 -6.07 -12.40
C HIS A 95 -4.34 -5.78 -12.92
N PRO A 96 -4.79 -6.45 -13.99
CA PRO A 96 -6.04 -6.10 -14.68
C PRO A 96 -7.30 -6.30 -13.82
N ARG A 97 -7.23 -7.20 -12.84
CA ARG A 97 -8.33 -7.55 -11.93
C ARG A 97 -7.99 -7.25 -10.46
N ILE A 98 -7.14 -6.27 -10.18
CA ILE A 98 -6.78 -5.90 -8.80
C ILE A 98 -7.99 -5.40 -8.01
N ASP A 99 -8.91 -4.72 -8.68
CA ASP A 99 -10.18 -4.28 -8.11
C ASP A 99 -11.02 -5.45 -7.58
N GLU A 100 -11.06 -6.55 -8.28
CA GLU A 100 -11.78 -7.77 -7.84
C GLU A 100 -11.10 -8.39 -6.61
N ILE A 101 -9.76 -8.50 -6.62
CA ILE A 101 -9.00 -9.01 -5.47
C ILE A 101 -9.30 -8.16 -4.23
N ILE A 102 -9.17 -6.83 -4.34
CA ILE A 102 -9.38 -5.91 -3.22
C ILE A 102 -10.83 -5.98 -2.73
N ASN A 103 -11.83 -5.91 -3.64
CA ASN A 103 -13.23 -5.93 -3.26
C ASN A 103 -13.61 -7.24 -2.53
N LYS A 104 -13.14 -8.40 -3.03
CA LYS A 104 -13.39 -9.69 -2.37
C LYS A 104 -12.76 -9.77 -0.98
N LEU A 105 -11.53 -9.30 -0.82
CA LEU A 105 -10.88 -9.26 0.49
C LEU A 105 -11.61 -8.32 1.47
N ILE A 106 -12.15 -7.19 1.00
CA ILE A 106 -12.95 -6.28 1.80
C ILE A 106 -14.30 -6.91 2.19
N GLU A 107 -14.98 -7.59 1.25
CA GLU A 107 -16.22 -8.33 1.52
C GLU A 107 -16.01 -9.39 2.61
N GLU A 108 -14.89 -10.08 2.59
CA GLU A 108 -14.47 -11.05 3.60
C GLU A 108 -13.91 -10.39 4.89
N LYS A 109 -13.92 -9.05 4.95
CA LYS A 109 -13.49 -8.24 6.10
C LYS A 109 -11.99 -8.37 6.44
N TYR A 110 -11.13 -8.68 5.48
CA TYR A 110 -9.69 -8.52 5.68
C TYR A 110 -9.33 -7.03 5.71
N PHE A 111 -8.37 -6.67 6.56
CA PHE A 111 -7.78 -5.34 6.52
C PHE A 111 -6.71 -5.29 5.44
N VAL A 112 -7.00 -4.61 4.35
CA VAL A 112 -6.16 -4.53 3.15
C VAL A 112 -5.33 -3.25 3.17
N TYR A 113 -4.01 -3.40 3.06
CA TYR A 113 -3.06 -2.34 2.81
C TYR A 113 -2.51 -2.56 1.40
N CYS A 114 -2.89 -1.73 0.44
CA CYS A 114 -2.43 -1.86 -0.94
C CYS A 114 -1.31 -0.86 -1.22
N CYS A 115 -0.10 -1.37 -1.36
CA CYS A 115 1.07 -0.57 -1.69
C CYS A 115 1.04 -0.18 -3.17
N THR A 116 1.37 1.07 -3.49
CA THR A 116 1.35 1.57 -4.86
C THR A 116 2.29 2.76 -5.03
N ASN A 117 2.81 2.97 -6.21
CA ASN A 117 3.52 4.20 -6.58
C ASN A 117 2.58 5.38 -6.93
N GLY A 118 1.27 5.16 -6.89
CA GLY A 118 0.25 6.19 -7.09
C GLY A 118 -0.10 6.49 -8.55
N LEU A 119 0.70 6.08 -9.53
CA LEU A 119 0.53 6.51 -10.93
C LEU A 119 -0.79 6.06 -11.57
N LEU A 120 -1.36 4.94 -11.12
CA LEU A 120 -2.60 4.38 -11.65
C LEU A 120 -3.71 4.29 -10.59
N LEU A 121 -3.51 4.92 -9.43
CA LEU A 121 -4.40 4.79 -8.29
C LEU A 121 -5.83 5.25 -8.60
N ASP A 122 -5.99 6.40 -9.29
CA ASP A 122 -7.31 6.91 -9.67
C ASP A 122 -8.12 5.90 -10.51
N ARG A 123 -7.45 5.17 -11.42
CA ARG A 123 -8.09 4.12 -12.23
C ARG A 123 -8.71 3.03 -11.36
N VAL A 124 -7.98 2.59 -10.33
CA VAL A 124 -8.46 1.52 -9.44
C VAL A 124 -9.55 2.03 -8.51
N MET A 125 -9.39 3.24 -7.97
CA MET A 125 -10.39 3.88 -7.11
C MET A 125 -11.76 4.07 -7.78
N ASN A 126 -11.83 4.10 -9.11
CA ASN A 126 -13.11 4.16 -9.82
C ASN A 126 -13.93 2.86 -9.73
N LYS A 127 -13.27 1.75 -9.34
CA LYS A 127 -13.88 0.41 -9.24
C LYS A 127 -13.90 -0.16 -7.81
N VAL A 128 -13.15 0.45 -6.91
CA VAL A 128 -13.03 0.00 -5.51
C VAL A 128 -13.54 1.13 -4.61
N PRO A 129 -14.71 1.02 -3.98
CA PRO A 129 -15.23 2.10 -3.13
C PRO A 129 -14.42 2.25 -1.82
N PRO A 130 -14.46 3.45 -1.19
CA PRO A 130 -13.86 3.64 0.12
C PRO A 130 -14.38 2.66 1.16
N SER A 131 -13.50 2.11 1.97
CA SER A 131 -13.84 1.15 3.02
C SER A 131 -12.96 1.33 4.24
N LYS A 132 -13.52 1.11 5.44
CA LYS A 132 -12.72 1.02 6.68
C LYS A 132 -11.70 -0.12 6.66
N TYR A 133 -11.88 -1.09 5.78
CA TYR A 133 -10.99 -2.23 5.60
C TYR A 133 -9.88 -1.98 4.58
N LEU A 134 -9.91 -0.85 3.84
CA LEU A 134 -8.89 -0.50 2.85
C LEU A 134 -8.05 0.69 3.31
N CYS A 135 -6.75 0.59 3.12
CA CYS A 135 -5.80 1.68 3.20
C CYS A 135 -4.88 1.63 1.97
N TRP A 136 -4.84 2.71 1.23
CA TRP A 136 -3.81 2.89 0.20
C TRP A 136 -2.50 3.27 0.86
N VAL A 137 -1.41 2.62 0.48
CA VAL A 137 -0.06 2.89 0.99
C VAL A 137 0.76 3.40 -0.17
N VAL A 138 0.90 4.72 -0.27
CA VAL A 138 1.58 5.37 -1.39
C VAL A 138 3.07 5.52 -1.10
N HIS A 139 3.89 5.07 -2.03
CA HIS A 139 5.35 5.14 -1.92
C HIS A 139 5.87 6.58 -2.08
N MET A 140 6.67 7.04 -1.11
CA MET A 140 7.24 8.39 -1.08
C MET A 140 8.61 8.34 -0.39
N ASP A 141 9.71 8.58 -1.11
CA ASP A 141 11.09 8.47 -0.58
C ASP A 141 11.75 9.82 -0.26
N GLY A 142 11.03 10.91 -0.32
CA GLY A 142 11.51 12.26 -0.06
C GLY A 142 10.63 13.33 -0.69
N MET A 143 11.08 14.55 -0.70
CA MET A 143 10.48 15.65 -1.47
C MET A 143 10.71 15.42 -2.98
N GLU A 144 10.20 16.30 -3.83
CA GLU A 144 10.08 16.08 -5.27
C GLU A 144 11.37 15.61 -5.94
N GLU A 145 12.48 16.31 -5.72
CA GLU A 145 13.77 15.98 -6.34
C GLU A 145 14.25 14.59 -5.89
N LYS A 146 14.24 14.32 -4.60
CA LYS A 146 14.73 13.07 -4.03
C LYS A 146 13.83 11.88 -4.36
N HIS A 147 12.53 12.09 -4.35
CA HIS A 147 11.60 11.04 -4.72
C HIS A 147 11.74 10.66 -6.20
N ASP A 148 11.76 11.66 -7.11
CA ASP A 148 11.88 11.43 -8.54
C ASP A 148 13.23 10.78 -8.90
N GLU A 149 14.31 11.16 -8.19
CA GLU A 149 15.62 10.50 -8.28
C GLU A 149 15.52 9.02 -7.85
N SER A 150 14.90 8.72 -6.69
CA SER A 150 14.81 7.37 -6.15
C SER A 150 14.04 6.42 -7.07
N VAL A 151 13.01 6.92 -7.75
CA VAL A 151 12.16 6.14 -8.67
C VAL A 151 12.64 6.18 -10.13
N ASP A 152 13.78 6.86 -10.39
CA ASP A 152 14.40 7.05 -11.71
C ASP A 152 13.41 7.61 -12.76
N ARG A 153 12.56 8.56 -12.33
CA ARG A 153 11.57 9.16 -13.23
C ARG A 153 11.02 10.48 -12.71
N LYS A 154 11.19 11.55 -13.51
CA LYS A 154 10.67 12.89 -13.19
C LYS A 154 9.14 12.94 -13.22
N GLY A 155 8.58 13.75 -12.31
CA GLY A 155 7.15 14.03 -12.19
C GLY A 155 6.32 12.92 -11.52
N VAL A 156 6.97 11.92 -10.93
CA VAL A 156 6.29 10.87 -10.17
C VAL A 156 5.80 11.43 -8.84
N PHE A 157 6.61 12.23 -8.15
CA PHE A 157 6.22 12.90 -6.91
C PHE A 157 4.91 13.68 -7.06
N THR A 158 4.85 14.58 -8.04
CA THR A 158 3.65 15.41 -8.28
C THR A 158 2.40 14.55 -8.54
N LYS A 159 2.55 13.45 -9.30
CA LYS A 159 1.44 12.51 -9.55
C LYS A 159 1.05 11.74 -8.31
N ALA A 160 2.01 11.26 -7.52
CA ALA A 160 1.75 10.54 -6.29
C ALA A 160 1.04 11.43 -5.26
N VAL A 161 1.48 12.68 -5.10
CA VAL A 161 0.82 13.69 -4.25
C VAL A 161 -0.60 13.97 -4.72
N GLY A 162 -0.82 14.15 -6.02
CA GLY A 162 -2.15 14.33 -6.60
C GLY A 162 -3.07 13.12 -6.34
N ALA A 163 -2.53 11.91 -6.47
CA ALA A 163 -3.28 10.68 -6.19
C ALA A 163 -3.63 10.53 -4.69
N ILE A 164 -2.72 10.92 -3.79
CA ILE A 164 -3.00 10.97 -2.34
C ILE A 164 -4.14 11.94 -2.07
N GLN A 165 -4.08 13.16 -2.61
CA GLN A 165 -5.13 14.14 -2.41
C GLN A 165 -6.48 13.67 -2.97
N SER A 166 -6.50 13.15 -4.19
CA SER A 166 -7.69 12.55 -4.82
C SER A 166 -8.29 11.45 -3.93
N ALA A 167 -7.45 10.57 -3.38
CA ALA A 167 -7.91 9.51 -2.50
C ALA A 167 -8.52 10.05 -1.20
N LEU A 168 -7.90 11.05 -0.58
CA LEU A 168 -8.40 11.69 0.64
C LEU A 168 -9.75 12.39 0.39
N ASP A 169 -9.86 13.14 -0.70
CA ASP A 169 -11.10 13.86 -1.09
C ASP A 169 -12.26 12.89 -1.34
N ARG A 170 -11.94 11.68 -1.82
CA ARG A 170 -12.90 10.58 -2.04
C ARG A 170 -13.19 9.76 -0.78
N GLY A 171 -12.60 10.11 0.38
CA GLY A 171 -12.86 9.48 1.66
C GLY A 171 -12.09 8.16 1.92
N TYR A 172 -11.05 7.88 1.14
CA TYR A 172 -10.17 6.74 1.42
C TYR A 172 -9.24 7.03 2.60
N ARG A 173 -8.79 5.96 3.24
CA ARG A 173 -7.65 6.01 4.14
C ARG A 173 -6.38 5.89 3.31
N VAL A 174 -5.42 6.76 3.59
CA VAL A 174 -4.12 6.77 2.93
C VAL A 174 -3.01 6.76 3.98
N CYS A 175 -1.96 6.03 3.73
CA CYS A 175 -0.67 6.09 4.42
C CYS A 175 0.43 6.26 3.37
N THR A 176 1.57 6.75 3.78
CA THR A 176 2.79 6.71 2.97
C THR A 176 3.75 5.65 3.51
N ASN A 177 4.54 5.06 2.63
CA ASN A 177 5.71 4.28 3.01
C ASN A 177 6.96 4.86 2.34
N SER A 178 8.07 4.84 3.05
CA SER A 178 9.35 5.37 2.59
C SER A 178 10.45 4.38 2.85
N THR A 179 11.35 4.22 1.89
CA THR A 179 12.59 3.46 2.06
C THR A 179 13.70 4.42 2.42
N VAL A 180 14.28 4.21 3.60
CA VAL A 180 15.43 5.01 4.05
C VAL A 180 16.70 4.27 3.64
N PHE A 181 17.41 4.80 2.65
CA PHE A 181 18.70 4.31 2.21
C PHE A 181 19.83 4.94 3.03
N ARG A 182 21.00 4.33 3.00
CA ARG A 182 22.20 4.91 3.64
C ARG A 182 22.57 6.29 3.07
N THR A 183 22.16 6.57 1.85
CA THR A 183 22.37 7.83 1.13
C THR A 183 21.19 8.79 1.21
N SER A 184 20.12 8.42 1.95
CA SER A 184 18.96 9.30 2.10
C SER A 184 19.32 10.55 2.90
N ASP A 185 18.80 11.69 2.45
CA ASP A 185 18.87 12.94 3.17
C ASP A 185 17.84 12.95 4.30
N VAL A 186 18.32 13.01 5.54
CA VAL A 186 17.46 12.99 6.74
C VAL A 186 16.61 14.26 6.86
N GLU A 187 17.15 15.40 6.41
CA GLU A 187 16.43 16.68 6.45
C GLU A 187 15.29 16.70 5.45
N ASP A 188 15.53 16.24 4.21
CA ASP A 188 14.52 16.09 3.17
C ASP A 188 13.40 15.13 3.59
N LEU A 189 13.75 13.98 4.16
CA LEU A 189 12.77 13.03 4.72
C LEU A 189 11.95 13.66 5.86
N SER A 190 12.61 14.41 6.73
CA SER A 190 11.94 15.09 7.85
C SER A 190 10.97 16.17 7.33
N GLU A 191 11.33 16.89 6.29
CA GLU A 191 10.48 17.87 5.62
C GLU A 191 9.25 17.16 5.00
N MET A 192 9.46 16.10 4.23
CA MET A 192 8.40 15.30 3.64
C MET A 192 7.41 14.79 4.72
N PHE A 193 7.92 14.26 5.83
CA PHE A 193 7.04 13.78 6.90
C PHE A 193 6.26 14.91 7.60
N ARG A 194 6.82 16.12 7.71
CA ARG A 194 6.09 17.28 8.21
C ARG A 194 5.02 17.72 7.24
N ASP A 195 5.36 17.82 5.96
CA ASP A 195 4.43 18.20 4.90
C ASP A 195 3.29 17.17 4.75
N ARG A 196 3.62 15.88 4.66
CA ARG A 196 2.62 14.81 4.56
C ARG A 196 1.80 14.61 5.83
N LYS A 197 2.31 14.96 7.01
CA LYS A 197 1.56 14.91 8.28
C LYS A 197 0.36 15.86 8.31
N SER A 198 0.36 16.89 7.50
CA SER A 198 -0.78 17.78 7.30
C SER A 198 -1.81 17.21 6.31
N VAL A 199 -1.44 16.19 5.52
CA VAL A 199 -2.27 15.61 4.46
C VAL A 199 -2.74 14.18 4.79
N VAL A 200 -2.00 13.44 5.63
CA VAL A 200 -2.28 12.01 5.93
C VAL A 200 -2.64 11.77 7.39
#